data_713e668f143e3ee37ba0117a2dbda1b6
#
_entry.id   713e668f143e3ee37ba0117a2dbda1b6
#
_cell.length_a   1.000
_cell.length_b   1.000
_cell.length_c   1.000
_cell.angle_alpha   90.00
_cell.angle_beta   90.00
_cell.angle_gamma   90.00
#
_symmetry.space_group_name_H-M   'P 1'
#
loop_
_entity.id
_entity.type
_entity.pdbx_description
1 polymer ?
#
loop_
_entity_poly.entity_id
_entity_poly.type
_entity_poly.pdbx_seq_one_letter_code
_entity_poly.pdbx_strand_id
1 'polypeptide(L)'
;MSDALVQLAERCEAATGPNFELEREIADAVWRAKWGRRRPKDISPQPCTASLDAAMTLVPEGAFWSITMRGERRGGYHACCQLEGGLDWREGATPALALTAAALRALAGGK
;
A
#
# COMPACT_ATOMS: atom_id res chain seq x y z
N MET A 1 -12.95 -0.11 -11.02
CA MET A 1 -12.26 1.17 -10.82
C MET A 1 -12.07 1.41 -9.35
N SER A 2 -10.90 1.77 -8.96
CA SER A 2 -10.59 1.85 -7.54
C SER A 2 -9.99 3.19 -7.17
N ASP A 3 -10.75 4.26 -7.44
CA ASP A 3 -10.32 5.60 -7.07
C ASP A 3 -10.01 5.68 -5.58
N ALA A 4 -10.76 4.96 -4.75
CA ALA A 4 -10.51 4.95 -3.32
C ALA A 4 -9.12 4.39 -3.00
N LEU A 5 -8.71 3.32 -3.69
CA LEU A 5 -7.40 2.73 -3.47
C LEU A 5 -6.29 3.69 -3.92
N VAL A 6 -6.48 4.37 -5.04
CA VAL A 6 -5.50 5.34 -5.54
C VAL A 6 -5.37 6.50 -4.57
N GLN A 7 -6.48 7.03 -4.06
CA GLN A 7 -6.45 8.12 -3.11
C GLN A 7 -5.74 7.73 -1.82
N LEU A 8 -5.96 6.49 -1.36
CA LEU A 8 -5.27 6.00 -0.17
C LEU A 8 -3.79 5.82 -0.42
N ALA A 9 -3.41 5.37 -1.64
CA ALA A 9 -2.00 5.28 -2.00
C ALA A 9 -1.34 6.64 -1.96
N GLU A 10 -2.01 7.66 -2.47
CA GLU A 10 -1.48 9.02 -2.43
C GLU A 10 -1.28 9.51 -0.99
N ARG A 11 -2.21 9.17 -0.10
CA ARG A 11 -2.07 9.52 1.29
C ARG A 11 -0.89 8.82 1.95
N CYS A 12 -0.63 7.56 1.57
CA CYS A 12 0.54 6.84 2.06
C CYS A 12 1.83 7.49 1.56
N GLU A 13 1.85 7.93 0.31
CA GLU A 13 3.02 8.58 -0.27
C GLU A 13 3.32 9.91 0.42
N ALA A 14 2.29 10.59 0.90
CA ALA A 14 2.43 11.87 1.58
C ALA A 14 2.64 11.75 3.09
N ALA A 15 2.35 10.58 3.68
CA ALA A 15 2.43 10.40 5.12
C ALA A 15 3.89 10.43 5.59
N THR A 16 4.11 10.92 6.80
CA THR A 16 5.44 10.99 7.38
C THR A 16 5.71 9.90 8.41
N GLY A 17 4.68 9.13 8.76
CA GLY A 17 4.82 8.06 9.74
C GLY A 17 3.55 7.23 9.84
N PRO A 18 3.50 6.31 10.80
CA PRO A 18 2.32 5.45 10.97
C PRO A 18 1.06 6.26 11.22
N ASN A 19 -0.06 5.75 10.70
CA ASN A 19 -1.35 6.43 10.82
C ASN A 19 -2.46 5.38 10.94
N PHE A 20 -3.01 5.25 12.15
CA PHE A 20 -4.02 4.25 12.42
C PHE A 20 -5.31 4.47 11.63
N GLU A 21 -5.75 5.72 11.49
CA GLU A 21 -6.95 6.01 10.70
C GLU A 21 -6.77 5.62 9.25
N LEU A 22 -5.60 5.92 8.70
CA LEU A 22 -5.27 5.54 7.33
C LEU A 22 -5.29 4.03 7.18
N GLU A 23 -4.75 3.30 8.15
CA GLU A 23 -4.76 1.84 8.12
C GLU A 23 -6.18 1.28 8.10
N ARG A 24 -7.08 1.89 8.86
CA ARG A 24 -8.46 1.46 8.90
C ARG A 24 -9.15 1.68 7.56
N GLU A 25 -8.94 2.84 6.96
CA GLU A 25 -9.52 3.12 5.65
C GLU A 25 -8.95 2.19 4.58
N ILE A 26 -7.65 1.89 4.66
CA ILE A 26 -7.03 0.95 3.74
C ILE A 26 -7.65 -0.44 3.89
N ALA A 27 -7.81 -0.91 5.13
CA ALA A 27 -8.39 -2.22 5.37
C ALA A 27 -9.79 -2.32 4.79
N ASP A 28 -10.61 -1.28 4.99
CA ASP A 28 -11.97 -1.28 4.47
C ASP A 28 -11.99 -1.28 2.94
N ALA A 29 -11.14 -0.47 2.32
CA ALA A 29 -11.11 -0.38 0.86
C ALA A 29 -10.58 -1.66 0.22
N VAL A 30 -9.54 -2.25 0.81
CA VAL A 30 -8.96 -3.50 0.30
C VAL A 30 -9.95 -4.64 0.45
N TRP A 31 -10.64 -4.72 1.59
CA TRP A 31 -11.63 -5.77 1.79
C TRP A 31 -12.73 -5.68 0.74
N ARG A 32 -13.23 -4.46 0.50
CA ARG A 32 -14.26 -4.25 -0.50
C ARG A 32 -13.76 -4.62 -1.90
N ALA A 33 -12.51 -4.28 -2.21
CA ALA A 33 -11.94 -4.59 -3.52
C ALA A 33 -11.78 -6.09 -3.74
N LYS A 34 -11.41 -6.84 -2.69
CA LYS A 34 -11.18 -8.28 -2.80
C LYS A 34 -12.44 -9.10 -2.73
N TRP A 35 -13.38 -8.72 -1.88
CA TRP A 35 -14.57 -9.54 -1.63
C TRP A 35 -15.89 -8.85 -1.91
N GLY A 36 -15.85 -7.59 -2.36
CA GLY A 36 -17.05 -6.87 -2.76
C GLY A 36 -18.00 -6.54 -1.63
N ARG A 37 -17.52 -6.57 -0.39
CA ARG A 37 -18.38 -6.32 0.77
C ARG A 37 -17.60 -5.63 1.88
N ARG A 38 -18.33 -5.18 2.88
CA ARG A 38 -17.75 -4.46 4.02
C ARG A 38 -16.91 -5.39 4.88
N ARG A 39 -15.80 -4.87 5.41
CA ARG A 39 -14.95 -5.62 6.33
C ARG A 39 -15.74 -5.96 7.60
N PRO A 40 -15.71 -7.22 8.08
CA PRO A 40 -16.35 -7.57 9.33
C PRO A 40 -15.74 -6.81 10.51
N LYS A 41 -16.57 -6.48 11.49
CA LYS A 41 -16.11 -5.69 12.64
C LYS A 41 -15.08 -6.41 13.50
N ASP A 42 -15.10 -7.73 13.50
CA ASP A 42 -14.15 -8.52 14.28
C ASP A 42 -12.80 -8.70 13.60
N ILE A 43 -12.66 -8.22 12.37
CA ILE A 43 -11.38 -8.26 11.65
C ILE A 43 -10.69 -6.91 11.82
N SER A 44 -9.59 -6.91 12.54
CA SER A 44 -8.84 -5.70 12.81
C SER A 44 -8.04 -5.26 11.59
N PRO A 45 -7.87 -3.94 11.38
CA PRO A 45 -6.98 -3.45 10.33
C PRO A 45 -5.55 -3.89 10.58
N GLN A 46 -4.81 -4.17 9.50
CA GLN A 46 -3.40 -4.47 9.60
C GLN A 46 -2.61 -3.17 9.76
N PRO A 47 -1.55 -3.15 10.60
CA PRO A 47 -0.75 -1.94 10.79
C PRO A 47 0.20 -1.69 9.62
N CYS A 48 -0.32 -1.61 8.42
CA CYS A 48 0.47 -1.55 7.21
C CYS A 48 1.26 -0.26 7.04
N THR A 49 0.88 0.82 7.75
CA THR A 49 1.67 2.05 7.70
C THR A 49 2.80 2.04 8.74
N ALA A 50 2.78 1.08 9.67
CA ALA A 50 3.77 0.99 10.74
C ALA A 50 4.70 -0.21 10.58
N SER A 51 4.24 -1.27 9.94
CA SER A 51 4.95 -2.54 9.87
C SER A 51 5.09 -3.02 8.44
N LEU A 52 6.32 -3.32 8.04
CA LEU A 52 6.59 -3.86 6.72
C LEU A 52 5.93 -5.23 6.54
N ASP A 53 5.94 -6.05 7.59
CA ASP A 53 5.28 -7.37 7.53
C ASP A 53 3.79 -7.21 7.24
N ALA A 54 3.14 -6.24 7.88
CA ALA A 54 1.73 -5.98 7.63
C ALA A 54 1.51 -5.43 6.21
N ALA A 55 2.42 -4.58 5.74
CA ALA A 55 2.33 -4.06 4.37
C ALA A 55 2.44 -5.19 3.34
N MET A 56 3.26 -6.20 3.63
CA MET A 56 3.41 -7.36 2.74
C MET A 56 2.10 -8.10 2.53
N THR A 57 1.19 -8.04 3.48
CA THR A 57 -0.10 -8.72 3.32
C THR A 57 -0.96 -8.10 2.22
N LEU A 58 -0.63 -6.88 1.80
CA LEU A 58 -1.37 -6.20 0.74
C LEU A 58 -0.83 -6.54 -0.65
N VAL A 59 0.39 -7.08 -0.73
CA VAL A 59 0.99 -7.42 -2.02
C VAL A 59 0.21 -8.56 -2.66
N PRO A 60 -0.31 -8.38 -3.89
CA PRO A 60 -1.07 -9.45 -4.53
C PRO A 60 -0.20 -10.68 -4.76
N GLU A 61 -0.81 -11.84 -4.63
CA GLU A 61 -0.11 -13.09 -4.86
C GLU A 61 0.41 -13.14 -6.30
N GLY A 62 1.68 -13.52 -6.45
CA GLY A 62 2.30 -13.58 -7.77
C GLY A 62 2.85 -12.26 -8.26
N ALA A 63 2.69 -11.18 -7.51
CA ALA A 63 3.19 -9.88 -7.93
C ALA A 63 4.69 -9.77 -7.67
N PHE A 64 5.37 -9.05 -8.57
CA PHE A 64 6.73 -8.65 -8.32
C PHE A 64 6.73 -7.43 -7.38
N TRP A 65 7.62 -7.40 -6.41
CA TRP A 65 7.75 -6.24 -5.54
C TRP A 65 9.21 -6.03 -5.17
N SER A 66 9.53 -4.78 -4.87
CA SER A 66 10.89 -4.42 -4.45
C SER A 66 10.83 -3.12 -3.66
N ILE A 67 11.78 -2.96 -2.74
CA ILE A 67 11.92 -1.75 -1.94
C ILE A 67 13.36 -1.30 -2.02
N THR A 68 13.57 -0.01 -2.27
CA THR A 68 14.90 0.58 -2.37
C THR A 68 14.95 1.86 -1.56
N MET A 69 16.05 2.06 -0.86
CA MET A 69 16.27 3.31 -0.14
C MET A 69 16.59 4.42 -1.13
N ARG A 70 15.97 5.58 -0.94
CA ARG A 70 16.28 6.75 -1.76
C ARG A 70 17.64 7.31 -1.35
N GLY A 71 18.22 8.09 -2.23
CA GLY A 71 19.51 8.71 -1.95
C GLY A 71 19.47 9.62 -0.74
N GLU A 72 20.64 9.86 -0.17
CA GLU A 72 20.79 10.59 1.10
C GLU A 72 20.08 11.94 1.13
N ARG A 73 20.07 12.64 0.01
CA ARG A 73 19.53 14.00 0.00
C ARG A 73 18.02 14.08 0.15
N ARG A 74 17.31 13.04 -0.30
CA ARG A 74 15.86 13.07 -0.28
C ARG A 74 15.25 12.28 0.87
N GLY A 75 15.98 11.28 1.34
CA GLY A 75 15.45 10.39 2.37
C GLY A 75 14.31 9.55 1.85
N GLY A 76 13.76 8.72 2.74
CA GLY A 76 12.62 7.90 2.40
C GLY A 76 12.99 6.69 1.55
N TYR A 77 11.96 6.06 0.99
CA TYR A 77 12.09 4.81 0.27
C TYR A 77 11.26 4.82 -1.00
N HIS A 78 11.70 4.05 -1.98
CA HIS A 78 10.91 3.73 -3.16
C HIS A 78 10.45 2.28 -3.06
N ALA A 79 9.26 2.01 -3.53
CA ALA A 79 8.78 0.64 -3.64
C ALA A 79 8.01 0.48 -4.93
N CYS A 80 8.07 -0.72 -5.48
CA CYS A 80 7.22 -1.06 -6.61
C CYS A 80 6.52 -2.37 -6.31
N CYS A 81 5.34 -2.54 -6.90
CA CYS A 81 4.56 -3.76 -6.76
C CYS A 81 3.67 -3.86 -7.97
N GLN A 82 3.81 -4.94 -8.74
CA GLN A 82 3.01 -5.08 -9.94
C GLN A 82 2.88 -6.52 -10.38
N LEU A 83 1.80 -6.81 -11.05
CA LEU A 83 1.53 -8.15 -11.54
C LEU A 83 2.16 -8.38 -12.89
N GLU A 84 2.18 -7.35 -13.75
CA GLU A 84 2.83 -7.44 -15.06
C GLU A 84 3.07 -6.04 -15.60
N GLY A 85 3.94 -5.95 -16.59
CA GLY A 85 4.23 -4.66 -17.21
C GLY A 85 5.48 -4.01 -16.67
N GLY A 86 5.65 -2.74 -16.90
CA GLY A 86 6.81 -1.99 -16.46
C GLY A 86 6.80 -1.67 -14.97
N LEU A 87 7.95 -1.36 -14.44
CA LEU A 87 8.07 -0.99 -13.02
C LEU A 87 7.50 0.40 -12.78
N ASP A 88 6.75 0.53 -11.70
CA ASP A 88 6.15 1.80 -11.31
C ASP A 88 6.54 2.07 -9.86
N TRP A 89 7.60 2.83 -9.67
CA TRP A 89 8.15 3.11 -8.35
C TRP A 89 7.35 4.19 -7.63
N ARG A 90 6.99 3.90 -6.38
CA ARG A 90 6.27 4.85 -5.53
C ARG A 90 7.13 5.21 -4.32
N GLU A 91 6.91 6.40 -3.78
CA GLU A 91 7.70 6.91 -2.68
C GLU A 91 6.94 6.78 -1.36
N GLY A 92 7.70 6.70 -0.28
CA GLY A 92 7.14 6.72 1.06
C GLY A 92 8.22 7.06 2.06
N ALA A 93 7.83 7.63 3.19
CA ALA A 93 8.77 8.02 4.24
C ALA A 93 9.41 6.81 4.92
N THR A 94 8.73 5.67 4.91
CA THR A 94 9.25 4.43 5.50
C THR A 94 9.04 3.30 4.50
N PRO A 95 9.76 2.16 4.65
CA PRO A 95 9.52 1.01 3.79
C PRO A 95 8.06 0.55 3.80
N ALA A 96 7.42 0.56 4.98
CA ALA A 96 6.02 0.16 5.10
C ALA A 96 5.11 1.05 4.29
N LEU A 97 5.29 2.38 4.40
CA LEU A 97 4.46 3.33 3.65
C LEU A 97 4.70 3.21 2.15
N ALA A 98 5.96 3.09 1.74
CA ALA A 98 6.27 2.97 0.31
C ALA A 98 5.66 1.71 -0.29
N LEU A 99 5.82 0.57 0.38
CA LEU A 99 5.27 -0.69 -0.12
C LEU A 99 3.75 -0.68 -0.09
N THR A 100 3.15 -0.11 0.96
CA THR A 100 1.70 0.00 1.03
C THR A 100 1.15 0.82 -0.14
N ALA A 101 1.79 1.96 -0.44
CA ALA A 101 1.36 2.79 -1.58
C ALA A 101 1.47 2.01 -2.89
N ALA A 102 2.58 1.31 -3.10
CA ALA A 102 2.78 0.53 -4.33
C ALA A 102 1.75 -0.59 -4.44
N ALA A 103 1.50 -1.30 -3.33
CA ALA A 103 0.53 -2.40 -3.32
C ALA A 103 -0.88 -1.90 -3.61
N LEU A 104 -1.27 -0.77 -3.02
CA LEU A 104 -2.60 -0.21 -3.28
C LEU A 104 -2.78 0.17 -4.74
N ARG A 105 -1.75 0.73 -5.36
CA ARG A 105 -1.83 1.07 -6.78
C ARG A 105 -1.89 -0.18 -7.64
N ALA A 106 -1.18 -1.24 -7.27
CA ALA A 106 -1.25 -2.51 -7.98
C ALA A 106 -2.66 -3.09 -7.89
N LEU A 107 -3.26 -3.04 -6.71
CA LEU A 107 -4.63 -3.53 -6.54
C LEU A 107 -5.63 -2.69 -7.33
N ALA A 108 -5.41 -1.37 -7.39
CA ALA A 108 -6.30 -0.47 -8.12
C ALA A 108 -6.22 -0.70 -9.62
N GLY A 109 -5.00 -0.92 -10.14
CA GLY A 109 -4.80 -1.13 -11.56
C GLY A 109 -4.84 -2.59 -11.96
N GLY A 110 -4.94 -3.49 -11.00
CA GLY A 110 -4.96 -4.91 -11.27
C GLY A 110 -6.22 -5.34 -11.98
N LYS A 111 -6.09 -6.33 -12.80
CA LYS A 111 -7.22 -6.82 -13.60
C LYS A 111 -7.47 -8.29 -13.35
#